data_ea9dd8c0381df604955bd7f9029b9eb0
#
_entry.id   ea9dd8c0381df604955bd7f9029b9eb0
#
_cell.length_a   1.000
_cell.length_b   1.000
_cell.length_c   1.000
_cell.angle_alpha   90.00
_cell.angle_beta   90.00
_cell.angle_gamma   90.00
#
_symmetry.space_group_name_H-M   'P 1'
#
loop_
_entity.id
_entity.type
_entity.pdbx_description
1 polymer ?
#
loop_
_entity_poly.entity_id
_entity_poly.type
_entity_poly.pdbx_seq_one_letter_code
_entity_poly.pdbx_strand_id
1 'polypeptide(L)'
;MRRVCFWAVCLLGWLPARAQELRTVPERTDYEATSRYEDVVAFLQAVTRGSDFLHLRWLDSTVEGRRLPLVIAARGLDPDPQAIARSGRLVVYIQGTIHAGEVEGKEAILELVRALRDGKHAHWLNRLVLLWLPMLNADGNERISPNNRPFQHGPVRGMGQRPNARGLALNRDHMKLESPEIRAFVSLLRRYDPAVTLDLHTTNGSFHGYHLTYSGPLNPNTDPELMRWMRQAFFPQIQHRMAQAGFRTYYYGNFERRDGQEVWATFSHEPRFNNNYVGLRNRIPILSEAYAYIPFRDRIAVTAAFVRAVLDYLTEQADRVQQLIQQAEQHAIALGRSGRDSLGVRFALVRSSERTTILKGAVRTEENPYSGRPMYRLVEDSVRAVEMPEYQAFQATIRERLPRAYYLPPEVASVVLPLLEAHGARL
;
A
#
# COMPACT_ATOMS: atom_id res chain seq x y z
N MET A 1 28.20 -46.75 64.66
CA MET A 1 27.25 -45.72 64.16
C MET A 1 27.85 -45.08 62.89
N ARG A 2 27.39 -45.52 61.71
CA ARG A 2 27.82 -44.96 60.40
C ARG A 2 26.79 -43.95 59.95
N ARG A 3 27.22 -42.68 59.80
CA ARG A 3 26.38 -41.62 59.24
C ARG A 3 26.48 -41.70 57.71
N VAL A 4 25.33 -41.92 57.07
CA VAL A 4 25.17 -41.86 55.61
C VAL A 4 24.75 -40.46 55.28
N CYS A 5 25.59 -39.68 54.53
CA CYS A 5 25.21 -38.37 53.95
C CYS A 5 24.52 -38.62 52.62
N PHE A 6 23.26 -38.25 52.52
CA PHE A 6 22.51 -38.14 51.22
C PHE A 6 22.84 -36.82 50.55
N TRP A 7 23.45 -36.88 49.39
CA TRP A 7 23.57 -35.74 48.49
C TRP A 7 22.32 -35.68 47.62
N ALA A 8 21.48 -34.64 47.81
CA ALA A 8 20.38 -34.33 46.89
C ALA A 8 20.95 -33.58 45.70
N VAL A 9 21.00 -34.21 44.53
CA VAL A 9 21.33 -33.56 43.26
C VAL A 9 20.05 -32.83 42.76
N CYS A 10 20.00 -31.50 42.90
CA CYS A 10 18.99 -30.68 42.26
C CYS A 10 19.24 -30.65 40.75
N LEU A 11 18.53 -31.46 40.00
CA LEU A 11 18.38 -31.30 38.54
C LEU A 11 17.52 -30.07 38.26
N LEU A 12 18.17 -28.92 38.10
CA LEU A 12 17.56 -27.76 37.50
C LEU A 12 17.27 -28.10 36.03
N GLY A 13 16.06 -28.55 35.78
CA GLY A 13 15.56 -28.73 34.42
C GLY A 13 15.62 -27.41 33.67
N TRP A 14 16.44 -27.32 32.64
CA TRP A 14 16.37 -26.28 31.62
C TRP A 14 15.04 -26.45 30.91
N LEU A 15 14.02 -25.70 31.32
CA LEU A 15 12.84 -25.43 30.48
C LEU A 15 13.35 -24.64 29.27
N PRO A 16 13.15 -25.14 28.04
CA PRO A 16 13.46 -24.32 26.86
C PRO A 16 12.68 -23.03 27.01
N ALA A 17 13.40 -21.90 26.99
CA ALA A 17 12.75 -20.60 26.92
C ALA A 17 11.79 -20.66 25.72
N ARG A 18 10.47 -20.69 25.99
CA ARG A 18 9.46 -20.56 24.97
C ARG A 18 9.85 -19.32 24.18
N ALA A 19 10.11 -19.46 22.88
CA ALA A 19 10.34 -18.35 22.00
C ALA A 19 9.20 -17.35 22.25
N GLN A 20 9.54 -16.19 22.82
CA GLN A 20 8.56 -15.18 23.17
C GLN A 20 7.84 -14.84 21.88
N GLU A 21 6.55 -15.13 21.83
CA GLU A 21 5.73 -14.89 20.64
C GLU A 21 5.90 -13.44 20.23
N LEU A 22 6.36 -13.20 19.00
CA LEU A 22 6.58 -11.86 18.46
C LEU A 22 5.23 -11.15 18.25
N ARG A 23 4.76 -10.45 19.27
CA ARG A 23 3.48 -9.71 19.22
C ARG A 23 3.71 -8.26 18.82
N THR A 24 2.88 -7.76 17.93
CA THR A 24 2.83 -6.32 17.57
C THR A 24 2.32 -5.47 18.74
N VAL A 25 2.47 -4.15 18.66
CA VAL A 25 1.92 -3.25 19.70
C VAL A 25 0.39 -3.38 19.78
N PRO A 26 -0.38 -3.39 18.67
CA PRO A 26 -1.81 -3.64 18.74
C PRO A 26 -2.16 -4.93 19.50
N GLU A 27 -1.51 -6.05 19.20
CA GLU A 27 -1.77 -7.32 19.86
C GLU A 27 -1.44 -7.32 21.37
N ARG A 28 -0.47 -6.50 21.79
CA ARG A 28 -0.08 -6.37 23.21
C ARG A 28 -0.98 -5.41 24.00
N THR A 29 -1.68 -4.50 23.30
CA THR A 29 -2.48 -3.42 23.88
C THR A 29 -3.97 -3.57 23.60
N ASP A 30 -4.41 -4.77 23.23
CA ASP A 30 -5.79 -5.04 22.79
C ASP A 30 -6.29 -4.03 21.75
N TYR A 31 -5.43 -3.67 20.80
CA TYR A 31 -5.66 -2.73 19.70
C TYR A 31 -5.97 -1.27 20.13
N GLU A 32 -5.59 -0.89 21.35
CA GLU A 32 -5.71 0.51 21.81
C GLU A 32 -4.60 1.42 21.24
N ALA A 33 -3.42 0.86 20.93
CA ALA A 33 -2.25 1.60 20.45
C ALA A 33 -1.71 1.03 19.15
N THR A 34 -0.92 1.84 18.43
CA THR A 34 -0.18 1.48 17.21
C THR A 34 1.33 1.52 17.46
N SER A 35 2.12 0.81 16.65
CA SER A 35 3.57 0.74 16.76
C SER A 35 4.25 2.07 16.45
N ARG A 36 5.21 2.48 17.28
CA ARG A 36 6.15 3.55 16.99
C ARG A 36 7.27 3.07 16.09
N TYR A 37 8.12 3.99 15.63
CA TYR A 37 9.26 3.67 14.80
C TYR A 37 10.17 2.60 15.43
N GLU A 38 10.54 2.77 16.70
CA GLU A 38 11.41 1.81 17.40
C GLU A 38 10.74 0.45 17.59
N ASP A 39 9.43 0.38 17.82
CA ASP A 39 8.67 -0.87 17.89
C ASP A 39 8.74 -1.63 16.57
N VAL A 40 8.54 -0.93 15.45
CA VAL A 40 8.63 -1.51 14.09
C VAL A 40 10.04 -2.02 13.82
N VAL A 41 11.06 -1.23 14.11
CA VAL A 41 12.47 -1.62 13.89
C VAL A 41 12.82 -2.84 14.72
N ALA A 42 12.52 -2.83 16.02
CA ALA A 42 12.79 -3.96 16.92
C ALA A 42 12.07 -5.23 16.46
N PHE A 43 10.80 -5.12 16.06
CA PHE A 43 10.02 -6.25 15.53
C PHE A 43 10.66 -6.83 14.26
N LEU A 44 11.02 -5.96 13.30
CA LEU A 44 11.63 -6.41 12.04
C LEU A 44 13.01 -7.03 12.24
N GLN A 45 13.83 -6.47 13.13
CA GLN A 45 15.10 -7.08 13.52
C GLN A 45 14.92 -8.47 14.14
N ALA A 46 13.92 -8.63 15.00
CA ALA A 46 13.64 -9.90 15.64
C ALA A 46 13.08 -10.94 14.64
N VAL A 47 12.14 -10.56 13.78
CA VAL A 47 11.52 -11.46 12.82
C VAL A 47 12.49 -11.91 11.71
N THR A 48 13.47 -11.08 11.35
CA THR A 48 14.46 -11.42 10.31
C THR A 48 15.69 -12.12 10.86
N ARG A 49 15.92 -12.11 12.17
CA ARG A 49 17.10 -12.71 12.79
C ARG A 49 17.19 -14.20 12.51
N GLY A 50 18.32 -14.63 11.92
CA GLY A 50 18.58 -16.03 11.57
C GLY A 50 17.69 -16.59 10.48
N SER A 51 16.96 -15.75 9.74
CA SER A 51 16.22 -16.18 8.56
C SER A 51 17.13 -16.21 7.34
N ASP A 52 17.00 -17.24 6.52
CA ASP A 52 17.72 -17.42 5.25
C ASP A 52 16.98 -16.80 4.05
N PHE A 53 15.77 -16.29 4.25
CA PHE A 53 14.92 -15.73 3.20
C PHE A 53 14.27 -14.39 3.55
N LEU A 54 14.35 -13.91 4.80
CA LEU A 54 13.90 -12.58 5.22
C LEU A 54 15.12 -11.73 5.54
N HIS A 55 15.33 -10.68 4.78
CA HIS A 55 16.50 -9.81 4.88
C HIS A 55 16.11 -8.38 5.20
N LEU A 56 16.48 -7.87 6.36
CA LEU A 56 16.28 -6.46 6.69
C LEU A 56 17.33 -5.61 5.96
N ARG A 57 16.86 -4.61 5.25
CA ARG A 57 17.66 -3.58 4.56
C ARG A 57 17.15 -2.20 4.96
N TRP A 58 17.89 -1.20 4.62
CA TRP A 58 17.58 0.18 4.93
C TRP A 58 17.58 1.00 3.65
N LEU A 59 16.53 1.77 3.46
CA LEU A 59 16.50 2.84 2.47
C LEU A 59 17.04 4.14 3.08
N ASP A 60 16.97 5.22 2.30
CA ASP A 60 17.36 6.55 2.73
C ASP A 60 16.61 7.00 3.99
N SER A 61 17.08 8.08 4.60
CA SER A 61 16.50 8.62 5.81
C SER A 61 15.40 9.64 5.50
N THR A 62 14.45 9.76 6.42
CA THR A 62 13.45 10.83 6.47
C THR A 62 14.10 12.17 6.82
N VAL A 63 13.29 13.23 6.87
CA VAL A 63 13.73 14.58 7.26
C VAL A 63 14.36 14.61 8.67
N GLU A 64 13.81 13.85 9.63
CA GLU A 64 14.33 13.75 11.00
C GLU A 64 15.39 12.65 11.18
N GLY A 65 15.92 12.09 10.09
CA GLY A 65 17.03 11.14 10.10
C GLY A 65 16.64 9.67 10.38
N ARG A 66 15.37 9.32 10.40
CA ARG A 66 14.93 7.93 10.56
C ARG A 66 15.13 7.16 9.27
N ARG A 67 15.93 6.10 9.32
CA ARG A 67 16.13 5.21 8.17
C ARG A 67 14.89 4.36 7.93
N LEU A 68 14.47 4.22 6.68
CA LEU A 68 13.28 3.48 6.30
C LEU A 68 13.57 1.97 6.26
N PRO A 69 12.94 1.13 7.13
CA PRO A 69 13.20 -0.29 7.19
C PRO A 69 12.48 -1.04 6.06
N LEU A 70 13.23 -1.75 5.23
CA LEU A 70 12.74 -2.59 4.14
C LEU A 70 13.05 -4.05 4.43
N VAL A 71 12.03 -4.91 4.48
CA VAL A 71 12.24 -6.35 4.51
C VAL A 71 12.10 -6.92 3.10
N ILE A 72 13.13 -7.64 2.66
CA ILE A 72 13.12 -8.37 1.39
C ILE A 72 12.91 -9.86 1.71
N ALA A 73 11.80 -10.42 1.22
CA ALA A 73 11.53 -11.84 1.31
C ALA A 73 11.88 -12.52 -0.03
N ALA A 74 12.99 -13.28 -0.05
CA ALA A 74 13.57 -13.84 -1.27
C ALA A 74 14.20 -15.22 -0.96
N ARG A 75 13.39 -16.29 -1.04
CA ARG A 75 13.86 -17.65 -0.73
C ARG A 75 14.82 -18.15 -1.78
N GLY A 76 16.00 -18.59 -1.34
CA GLY A 76 17.04 -19.17 -2.19
C GLY A 76 17.67 -18.17 -3.19
N LEU A 77 17.59 -16.86 -2.87
CA LEU A 77 18.14 -15.78 -3.68
C LEU A 77 18.90 -14.81 -2.78
N ASP A 78 19.99 -14.26 -3.30
CA ASP A 78 20.58 -13.06 -2.73
C ASP A 78 19.57 -11.89 -2.86
N PRO A 79 19.36 -11.09 -1.79
CA PRO A 79 18.47 -9.93 -1.83
C PRO A 79 19.02 -8.74 -2.65
N ASP A 80 20.13 -8.93 -3.37
CA ASP A 80 20.69 -7.96 -4.30
C ASP A 80 19.73 -7.72 -5.49
N PRO A 81 19.52 -6.45 -5.92
CA PRO A 81 18.62 -6.13 -7.02
C PRO A 81 18.93 -6.86 -8.32
N GLN A 82 20.21 -7.06 -8.65
CA GLN A 82 20.61 -7.75 -9.89
C GLN A 82 20.33 -9.25 -9.80
N ALA A 83 20.58 -9.87 -8.64
CA ALA A 83 20.23 -11.28 -8.40
C ALA A 83 18.72 -11.50 -8.49
N ILE A 84 17.93 -10.60 -7.90
CA ILE A 84 16.47 -10.62 -7.99
C ILE A 84 16.01 -10.47 -9.45
N ALA A 85 16.53 -9.51 -10.20
CA ALA A 85 16.16 -9.30 -11.60
C ALA A 85 16.46 -10.54 -12.46
N ARG A 86 17.61 -11.22 -12.24
CA ARG A 86 17.98 -12.45 -12.97
C ARG A 86 17.14 -13.67 -12.59
N SER A 87 16.46 -13.63 -11.44
CA SER A 87 15.66 -14.78 -10.97
C SER A 87 14.41 -15.05 -11.80
N GLY A 88 13.93 -14.05 -12.54
CA GLY A 88 12.67 -14.11 -13.28
C GLY A 88 11.42 -14.16 -12.40
N ARG A 89 11.56 -14.02 -11.06
CA ARG A 89 10.41 -13.94 -10.16
C ARG A 89 9.77 -12.56 -10.21
N LEU A 90 8.46 -12.53 -10.03
CA LEU A 90 7.71 -11.28 -9.99
C LEU A 90 8.04 -10.51 -8.71
N VAL A 91 8.51 -9.28 -8.83
CA VAL A 91 8.77 -8.42 -7.66
C VAL A 91 7.50 -7.67 -7.27
N VAL A 92 7.11 -7.78 -6.01
CA VAL A 92 5.94 -7.09 -5.45
C VAL A 92 6.39 -6.21 -4.29
N TYR A 93 6.07 -4.93 -4.36
CA TYR A 93 6.35 -3.96 -3.29
C TYR A 93 5.07 -3.62 -2.53
N ILE A 94 5.13 -3.67 -1.21
CA ILE A 94 4.01 -3.38 -0.31
C ILE A 94 4.45 -2.33 0.70
N GLN A 95 3.74 -1.20 0.75
CA GLN A 95 4.01 -0.13 1.70
C GLN A 95 2.82 0.23 2.57
N GLY A 96 3.10 0.69 3.78
CA GLY A 96 2.13 1.30 4.69
C GLY A 96 2.52 2.72 5.05
N THR A 97 1.57 3.45 5.63
CA THR A 97 1.76 4.76 6.27
C THR A 97 2.40 5.86 5.40
N ILE A 98 2.10 5.94 4.11
CA ILE A 98 2.39 7.16 3.34
C ILE A 98 1.67 8.36 3.98
N HIS A 99 0.48 8.12 4.54
CA HIS A 99 -0.18 8.98 5.51
C HIS A 99 -0.08 8.34 6.89
N ALA A 100 0.70 8.91 7.78
CA ALA A 100 1.08 8.21 9.01
C ALA A 100 -0.03 8.08 10.08
N GLY A 101 -1.19 8.69 9.88
CA GLY A 101 -2.40 8.42 10.67
C GLY A 101 -3.20 7.20 10.19
N GLU A 102 -2.81 6.60 9.07
CA GLU A 102 -3.43 5.42 8.44
C GLU A 102 -2.58 4.19 8.82
N VAL A 103 -2.78 3.68 10.02
CA VAL A 103 -1.81 2.83 10.72
C VAL A 103 -1.99 1.32 10.53
N GLU A 104 -3.17 0.87 10.08
CA GLU A 104 -3.46 -0.57 9.93
C GLU A 104 -2.59 -1.25 8.87
N GLY A 105 -2.23 -0.55 7.79
CA GLY A 105 -1.35 -1.09 6.75
C GLY A 105 0.02 -1.49 7.29
N LYS A 106 0.60 -0.66 8.17
CA LYS A 106 1.85 -0.94 8.87
C LYS A 106 1.73 -2.20 9.73
N GLU A 107 0.69 -2.28 10.54
CA GLU A 107 0.50 -3.41 11.46
C GLU A 107 0.21 -4.71 10.70
N ALA A 108 -0.60 -4.66 9.65
CA ALA A 108 -0.85 -5.80 8.77
C ALA A 108 0.43 -6.33 8.11
N ILE A 109 1.34 -5.43 7.68
CA ILE A 109 2.65 -5.84 7.15
C ILE A 109 3.46 -6.57 8.22
N LEU A 110 3.52 -6.08 9.46
CA LEU A 110 4.25 -6.75 10.54
C LEU A 110 3.70 -8.16 10.78
N GLU A 111 2.38 -8.32 10.86
CA GLU A 111 1.73 -9.63 11.02
C GLU A 111 2.02 -10.58 9.86
N LEU A 112 2.00 -10.09 8.61
CA LEU A 112 2.26 -10.90 7.42
C LEU A 112 3.73 -11.32 7.30
N VAL A 113 4.68 -10.45 7.65
CA VAL A 113 6.11 -10.80 7.69
C VAL A 113 6.38 -11.85 8.76
N ARG A 114 5.74 -11.75 9.94
CA ARG A 114 5.79 -12.79 10.97
C ARG A 114 5.19 -14.11 10.48
N ALA A 115 4.03 -14.05 9.83
CA ALA A 115 3.37 -15.23 9.27
C ALA A 115 4.26 -15.95 8.24
N LEU A 116 4.98 -15.20 7.39
CA LEU A 116 5.99 -15.76 6.47
C LEU A 116 7.13 -16.43 7.24
N ARG A 117 7.66 -15.78 8.29
CA ARG A 117 8.70 -16.35 9.16
C ARG A 117 8.27 -17.69 9.76
N ASP A 118 7.00 -17.79 10.16
CA ASP A 118 6.40 -18.99 10.76
C ASP A 118 6.04 -20.06 9.71
N GLY A 119 6.44 -19.89 8.46
CA GLY A 119 6.20 -20.81 7.35
C GLY A 119 4.83 -20.70 6.69
N LYS A 120 3.95 -19.81 7.20
CA LYS A 120 2.66 -19.54 6.56
C LYS A 120 2.90 -18.81 5.23
N HIS A 121 2.07 -19.08 4.23
CA HIS A 121 2.16 -18.45 2.89
C HIS A 121 3.51 -18.60 2.18
N ALA A 122 4.32 -19.60 2.57
CA ALA A 122 5.63 -19.85 1.99
C ALA A 122 5.62 -20.09 0.47
N HIS A 123 4.47 -20.51 -0.09
CA HIS A 123 4.24 -20.72 -1.51
C HIS A 123 4.40 -19.44 -2.35
N TRP A 124 4.15 -18.24 -1.78
CA TRP A 124 4.38 -16.98 -2.50
C TRP A 124 5.81 -16.88 -3.00
N LEU A 125 6.78 -17.27 -2.16
CA LEU A 125 8.20 -17.13 -2.48
C LEU A 125 8.71 -18.11 -3.55
N ASN A 126 7.87 -18.99 -4.07
CA ASN A 126 8.20 -19.80 -5.24
C ASN A 126 8.17 -18.98 -6.53
N ARG A 127 7.30 -17.97 -6.60
CA ARG A 127 7.04 -17.16 -7.80
C ARG A 127 7.30 -15.67 -7.58
N LEU A 128 7.28 -15.20 -6.33
CA LEU A 128 7.38 -13.80 -5.96
C LEU A 128 8.66 -13.52 -5.17
N VAL A 129 9.16 -12.28 -5.30
CA VAL A 129 10.02 -11.61 -4.35
C VAL A 129 9.21 -10.47 -3.74
N LEU A 130 9.15 -10.40 -2.40
CA LEU A 130 8.31 -9.44 -1.70
C LEU A 130 9.18 -8.39 -1.01
N LEU A 131 8.88 -7.12 -1.28
CA LEU A 131 9.52 -5.96 -0.68
C LEU A 131 8.52 -5.30 0.27
N TRP A 132 8.73 -5.41 1.57
CA TRP A 132 7.84 -4.93 2.61
C TRP A 132 8.39 -3.65 3.24
N LEU A 133 7.71 -2.53 3.07
CA LEU A 133 8.02 -1.25 3.72
C LEU A 133 6.86 -0.85 4.64
N PRO A 134 6.86 -1.24 5.91
CA PRO A 134 5.72 -0.96 6.79
C PRO A 134 5.51 0.53 7.05
N MET A 135 6.56 1.34 6.93
CA MET A 135 6.51 2.74 7.35
C MET A 135 7.29 3.65 6.39
N LEU A 136 6.57 4.32 5.47
CA LEU A 136 7.16 5.31 4.57
C LEU A 136 7.29 6.69 5.24
N ASN A 137 6.24 7.16 5.93
CA ASN A 137 6.23 8.43 6.67
C ASN A 137 6.56 8.19 8.15
N ALA A 138 7.83 7.86 8.43
CA ALA A 138 8.24 7.53 9.80
C ALA A 138 8.19 8.74 10.74
N ASP A 139 8.45 9.95 10.24
CA ASP A 139 8.40 11.16 11.06
C ASP A 139 6.96 11.53 11.45
N GLY A 140 6.04 11.45 10.50
CA GLY A 140 4.62 11.65 10.78
C GLY A 140 4.05 10.59 11.72
N ASN A 141 4.58 9.35 11.68
CA ASN A 141 4.18 8.29 12.60
C ASN A 141 4.49 8.63 14.06
N GLU A 142 5.63 9.27 14.33
CA GLU A 142 6.02 9.63 15.71
C GLU A 142 5.19 10.78 16.31
N ARG A 143 4.43 11.51 15.51
CA ARG A 143 3.50 12.57 15.95
C ARG A 143 2.18 12.00 16.45
N ILE A 144 2.23 10.91 17.22
CA ILE A 144 1.04 10.23 17.76
C ILE A 144 0.24 11.15 18.68
N SER A 145 -1.05 11.28 18.37
CA SER A 145 -2.01 11.99 19.20
C SER A 145 -3.42 11.38 19.04
N PRO A 146 -4.19 11.27 20.13
CA PRO A 146 -5.59 10.86 20.06
C PRO A 146 -6.49 11.92 19.40
N ASN A 147 -5.95 13.11 19.14
CA ASN A 147 -6.62 14.18 18.42
C ASN A 147 -6.41 14.11 16.90
N ASN A 148 -5.48 13.29 16.42
CA ASN A 148 -5.30 13.06 14.99
C ASN A 148 -6.44 12.19 14.45
N ARG A 149 -6.98 12.52 13.24
CA ARG A 149 -8.08 11.79 12.59
C ARG A 149 -9.26 11.50 13.52
N PRO A 150 -9.92 12.52 14.11
CA PRO A 150 -10.83 12.37 15.24
C PRO A 150 -12.01 11.43 14.99
N PHE A 151 -12.49 11.28 13.75
CA PHE A 151 -13.64 10.41 13.45
C PHE A 151 -13.25 8.96 13.16
N GLN A 152 -11.95 8.64 13.04
CA GLN A 152 -11.48 7.27 12.81
C GLN A 152 -11.70 6.42 14.07
N HIS A 153 -12.19 5.19 13.89
CA HIS A 153 -12.47 4.27 15.01
C HIS A 153 -11.19 3.58 15.51
N GLY A 154 -10.46 4.27 16.37
CA GLY A 154 -9.18 3.81 16.94
C GLY A 154 -7.99 3.85 15.95
N PRO A 155 -6.79 3.53 16.44
CA PRO A 155 -6.45 3.20 17.83
C PRO A 155 -6.75 4.36 18.78
N VAL A 156 -7.37 4.04 19.93
CA VAL A 156 -7.90 5.08 20.85
C VAL A 156 -6.81 5.90 21.54
N ARG A 157 -5.61 5.34 21.71
CA ARG A 157 -4.44 6.08 22.24
C ARG A 157 -3.81 7.04 21.23
N GLY A 158 -4.34 7.04 19.99
CA GLY A 158 -3.93 7.94 18.93
C GLY A 158 -3.08 7.30 17.85
N MET A 159 -2.87 8.08 16.80
CA MET A 159 -2.15 7.72 15.59
C MET A 159 -1.34 8.91 15.10
N GLY A 160 -0.44 8.70 14.13
CA GLY A 160 0.37 9.73 13.53
C GLY A 160 -0.44 10.76 12.73
N GLN A 161 0.26 11.68 12.09
CA GLN A 161 -0.34 12.73 11.27
C GLN A 161 -0.05 12.52 9.78
N ARG A 162 -0.93 13.09 8.91
CA ARG A 162 -0.83 12.92 7.47
C ARG A 162 0.48 13.43 6.84
N PRO A 163 0.95 14.68 7.12
CA PRO A 163 2.16 15.23 6.51
C PRO A 163 3.43 14.62 7.11
N ASN A 164 4.54 14.73 6.37
CA ASN A 164 5.87 14.45 6.91
C ASN A 164 6.37 15.61 7.81
N ALA A 165 7.62 15.54 8.28
CA ALA A 165 8.20 16.56 9.16
C ALA A 165 8.31 17.96 8.52
N ARG A 166 8.29 18.08 7.18
CA ARG A 166 8.23 19.38 6.47
C ARG A 166 6.82 19.87 6.17
N GLY A 167 5.78 19.18 6.64
CA GLY A 167 4.39 19.52 6.32
C GLY A 167 3.94 19.07 4.93
N LEU A 168 4.74 18.27 4.21
CA LEU A 168 4.41 17.78 2.87
C LEU A 168 3.49 16.57 2.93
N ALA A 169 2.47 16.55 2.08
CA ALA A 169 1.65 15.37 1.83
C ALA A 169 2.35 14.46 0.82
N LEU A 170 2.95 13.37 1.29
CA LEU A 170 3.79 12.48 0.49
C LEU A 170 3.05 11.93 -0.74
N ASN A 171 1.77 11.58 -0.60
CA ASN A 171 0.94 11.13 -1.74
C ASN A 171 0.46 12.29 -2.64
N ARG A 172 1.26 13.36 -2.74
CA ARG A 172 1.14 14.48 -3.69
C ARG A 172 2.49 14.84 -4.31
N ASP A 173 3.54 14.07 -4.00
CA ASP A 173 4.91 14.45 -4.29
C ASP A 173 5.60 13.58 -5.35
N HIS A 174 4.92 12.56 -5.90
CA HIS A 174 5.54 11.61 -6.83
C HIS A 174 6.06 12.24 -8.13
N MET A 175 5.63 13.45 -8.48
CA MET A 175 6.14 14.19 -9.64
C MET A 175 7.28 15.14 -9.29
N LYS A 176 7.21 15.79 -8.12
CA LYS A 176 8.15 16.85 -7.75
C LYS A 176 9.37 16.33 -7.00
N LEU A 177 9.23 15.21 -6.28
CA LEU A 177 10.29 14.60 -5.46
C LEU A 177 10.92 15.57 -4.44
N GLU A 178 10.09 16.40 -3.80
CA GLU A 178 10.53 17.39 -2.80
C GLU A 178 10.91 16.72 -1.46
N SER A 179 10.22 15.62 -1.13
CA SER A 179 10.45 14.86 0.11
C SER A 179 11.51 13.78 -0.06
N PRO A 180 12.38 13.57 0.94
CA PRO A 180 13.34 12.47 0.92
C PRO A 180 12.67 11.11 0.89
N GLU A 181 11.52 10.95 1.52
CA GLU A 181 10.75 9.71 1.55
C GLU A 181 10.30 9.26 0.15
N ILE A 182 9.77 10.19 -0.66
CA ILE A 182 9.36 9.87 -2.04
C ILE A 182 10.56 9.69 -2.97
N ARG A 183 11.66 10.41 -2.75
CA ARG A 183 12.93 10.11 -3.44
C ARG A 183 13.42 8.70 -3.14
N ALA A 184 13.35 8.25 -1.88
CA ALA A 184 13.69 6.89 -1.49
C ALA A 184 12.79 5.86 -2.18
N PHE A 185 11.49 6.11 -2.24
CA PHE A 185 10.53 5.28 -2.95
C PHE A 185 10.85 5.17 -4.45
N VAL A 186 11.07 6.31 -5.13
CA VAL A 186 11.40 6.30 -6.57
C VAL A 186 12.76 5.63 -6.84
N SER A 187 13.75 5.82 -5.95
CA SER A 187 15.01 5.08 -5.99
C SER A 187 14.82 3.58 -5.87
N LEU A 188 13.94 3.12 -4.96
CA LEU A 188 13.57 1.72 -4.82
C LEU A 188 12.95 1.18 -6.11
N LEU A 189 11.99 1.91 -6.71
CA LEU A 189 11.38 1.52 -7.99
C LEU A 189 12.43 1.33 -9.09
N ARG A 190 13.45 2.20 -9.15
CA ARG A 190 14.53 2.08 -10.14
C ARG A 190 15.47 0.90 -9.88
N ARG A 191 15.69 0.55 -8.62
CA ARG A 191 16.63 -0.49 -8.22
C ARG A 191 16.05 -1.90 -8.33
N TYR A 192 14.79 -2.08 -7.91
CA TYR A 192 14.14 -3.38 -7.82
C TYR A 192 13.08 -3.62 -8.89
N ASP A 193 12.68 -2.58 -9.58
CA ASP A 193 11.66 -2.58 -10.64
C ASP A 193 10.43 -3.44 -10.32
N PRO A 194 9.71 -3.18 -9.21
CA PRO A 194 8.59 -4.01 -8.82
C PRO A 194 7.49 -3.96 -9.88
N ALA A 195 7.07 -5.12 -10.32
CA ALA A 195 5.99 -5.31 -11.27
C ALA A 195 4.64 -4.86 -10.72
N VAL A 196 4.46 -5.02 -9.41
CA VAL A 196 3.24 -4.66 -8.69
C VAL A 196 3.60 -3.87 -7.44
N THR A 197 2.84 -2.82 -7.15
CA THR A 197 2.94 -2.05 -5.90
C THR A 197 1.60 -2.02 -5.18
N LEU A 198 1.61 -2.24 -3.86
CA LEU A 198 0.46 -2.06 -2.99
C LEU A 198 0.73 -0.89 -2.04
N ASP A 199 -0.17 0.09 -2.05
CA ASP A 199 -0.15 1.25 -1.14
C ASP A 199 -1.35 1.15 -0.19
N LEU A 200 -1.06 0.91 1.10
CA LEU A 200 -2.06 0.58 2.11
C LEU A 200 -2.51 1.82 2.87
N HIS A 201 -3.76 2.20 2.68
CA HIS A 201 -4.40 3.40 3.20
C HIS A 201 -5.62 3.12 4.08
N THR A 202 -6.14 4.20 4.69
CA THR A 202 -7.42 4.23 5.40
C THR A 202 -8.30 5.33 4.84
N THR A 203 -9.44 4.97 4.27
CA THR A 203 -10.41 5.94 3.77
C THR A 203 -11.34 6.46 4.85
N ASN A 204 -11.69 7.72 4.76
CA ASN A 204 -12.73 8.38 5.54
C ASN A 204 -13.64 9.20 4.60
N GLY A 205 -14.70 9.77 5.13
CA GLY A 205 -15.63 10.65 4.39
C GLY A 205 -17.00 10.02 4.22
N SER A 206 -17.26 9.36 3.10
CA SER A 206 -18.57 8.80 2.79
C SER A 206 -18.97 7.62 3.69
N PHE A 207 -20.25 7.55 4.06
CA PHE A 207 -20.79 6.45 4.86
C PHE A 207 -21.24 5.30 3.94
N HIS A 208 -20.26 4.54 3.49
CA HIS A 208 -20.50 3.34 2.66
C HIS A 208 -20.49 2.06 3.49
N GLY A 209 -20.94 0.95 2.90
CA GLY A 209 -21.04 -0.35 3.56
C GLY A 209 -19.88 -1.30 3.28
N TYR A 210 -18.79 -0.83 2.67
CA TYR A 210 -17.62 -1.65 2.37
C TYR A 210 -16.60 -1.61 3.52
N HIS A 211 -15.96 -2.76 3.81
CA HIS A 211 -14.88 -2.83 4.81
C HIS A 211 -13.55 -2.30 4.25
N LEU A 212 -13.37 -2.40 2.94
CA LEU A 212 -12.21 -1.91 2.22
C LEU A 212 -12.61 -1.53 0.80
N THR A 213 -12.08 -0.41 0.32
CA THR A 213 -12.17 -0.03 -1.09
C THR A 213 -10.79 -0.05 -1.74
N TYR A 214 -10.72 -0.17 -3.07
CA TYR A 214 -9.46 -0.27 -3.80
C TYR A 214 -9.50 0.49 -5.13
N SER A 215 -8.34 0.82 -5.65
CA SER A 215 -8.20 1.41 -6.98
C SER A 215 -6.95 0.91 -7.70
N GLY A 216 -7.05 0.77 -9.01
CA GLY A 216 -5.92 0.72 -9.92
C GLY A 216 -5.50 2.12 -10.35
N PRO A 217 -4.74 2.23 -11.46
CA PRO A 217 -4.40 3.53 -12.05
C PRO A 217 -5.64 4.17 -12.67
N LEU A 218 -5.77 5.48 -12.53
CA LEU A 218 -6.89 6.27 -13.08
C LEU A 218 -6.46 7.14 -14.26
N ASN A 219 -5.16 7.29 -14.50
CA ASN A 219 -4.66 8.10 -15.60
C ASN A 219 -4.83 7.37 -16.93
N PRO A 220 -5.59 7.93 -17.91
CA PRO A 220 -5.86 7.26 -19.18
C PRO A 220 -4.66 7.06 -20.11
N ASN A 221 -3.50 7.64 -19.78
CA ASN A 221 -2.24 7.37 -20.49
C ASN A 221 -1.53 6.11 -19.96
N THR A 222 -2.05 5.46 -18.92
CA THR A 222 -1.61 4.11 -18.53
C THR A 222 -1.97 3.14 -19.65
N ASP A 223 -1.12 2.13 -19.87
CA ASP A 223 -1.36 1.14 -20.92
C ASP A 223 -2.79 0.54 -20.83
N PRO A 224 -3.57 0.57 -21.93
CA PRO A 224 -4.97 0.15 -21.91
C PRO A 224 -5.18 -1.33 -21.62
N GLU A 225 -4.22 -2.21 -21.98
CA GLU A 225 -4.31 -3.65 -21.69
C GLU A 225 -4.10 -3.92 -20.20
N LEU A 226 -3.15 -3.22 -19.57
CA LEU A 226 -2.98 -3.28 -18.11
C LEU A 226 -4.25 -2.83 -17.39
N MET A 227 -4.83 -1.68 -17.77
CA MET A 227 -6.06 -1.17 -17.16
C MET A 227 -7.23 -2.14 -17.36
N ARG A 228 -7.37 -2.69 -18.56
CA ARG A 228 -8.43 -3.65 -18.88
C ARG A 228 -8.29 -4.92 -18.05
N TRP A 229 -7.10 -5.51 -17.99
CA TRP A 229 -6.84 -6.70 -17.20
C TRP A 229 -7.12 -6.47 -15.72
N MET A 230 -6.67 -5.35 -15.16
CA MET A 230 -6.96 -5.01 -13.76
C MET A 230 -8.46 -4.93 -13.49
N ARG A 231 -9.23 -4.28 -14.40
CA ARG A 231 -10.66 -4.07 -14.20
C ARG A 231 -11.50 -5.31 -14.47
N GLN A 232 -11.15 -6.13 -15.47
CA GLN A 232 -11.97 -7.25 -15.94
C GLN A 232 -11.56 -8.62 -15.38
N ALA A 233 -10.31 -8.78 -14.96
CA ALA A 233 -9.80 -10.05 -14.43
C ALA A 233 -9.30 -9.90 -12.98
N PHE A 234 -8.37 -9.01 -12.70
CA PHE A 234 -7.70 -8.92 -11.41
C PHE A 234 -8.67 -8.53 -10.28
N PHE A 235 -9.24 -7.34 -10.30
CA PHE A 235 -10.09 -6.87 -9.21
C PHE A 235 -11.36 -7.70 -8.96
N PRO A 236 -12.07 -8.23 -9.97
CA PRO A 236 -13.17 -9.16 -9.75
C PRO A 236 -12.76 -10.41 -8.97
N GLN A 237 -11.58 -10.99 -9.25
CA GLN A 237 -11.06 -12.13 -8.52
C GLN A 237 -10.66 -11.77 -7.09
N ILE A 238 -10.06 -10.60 -6.88
CA ILE A 238 -9.76 -10.12 -5.53
C ILE A 238 -11.05 -9.89 -4.73
N GLN A 239 -12.05 -9.26 -5.33
CA GLN A 239 -13.36 -9.04 -4.71
C GLN A 239 -14.03 -10.37 -4.31
N HIS A 240 -13.98 -11.37 -5.18
CA HIS A 240 -14.50 -12.71 -4.90
C HIS A 240 -13.79 -13.35 -3.70
N ARG A 241 -12.44 -13.35 -3.67
CA ARG A 241 -11.65 -13.89 -2.55
C ARG A 241 -11.93 -13.15 -1.23
N MET A 242 -12.09 -11.84 -1.30
CA MET A 242 -12.45 -11.03 -0.12
C MET A 242 -13.85 -11.36 0.39
N ALA A 243 -14.82 -11.58 -0.50
CA ALA A 243 -16.16 -12.02 -0.14
C ALA A 243 -16.15 -13.41 0.54
N GLN A 244 -15.34 -14.34 0.04
CA GLN A 244 -15.13 -15.66 0.68
C GLN A 244 -14.51 -15.53 2.08
N ALA A 245 -13.68 -14.51 2.30
CA ALA A 245 -13.11 -14.19 3.62
C ALA A 245 -14.06 -13.38 4.52
N GLY A 246 -15.30 -13.12 4.09
CA GLY A 246 -16.32 -12.39 4.85
C GLY A 246 -16.23 -10.87 4.76
N PHE A 247 -15.47 -10.32 3.82
CA PHE A 247 -15.28 -8.88 3.66
C PHE A 247 -15.96 -8.34 2.41
N ARG A 248 -16.72 -7.23 2.57
CA ARG A 248 -17.29 -6.46 1.47
C ARG A 248 -16.26 -5.47 0.95
N THR A 249 -15.95 -5.55 -0.34
CA THR A 249 -14.99 -4.65 -0.99
C THR A 249 -15.54 -4.13 -2.31
N TYR A 250 -15.05 -2.96 -2.73
CA TYR A 250 -15.44 -2.36 -4.00
C TYR A 250 -14.39 -1.34 -4.47
N TYR A 251 -14.58 -0.80 -5.67
CA TYR A 251 -13.78 0.30 -6.19
C TYR A 251 -13.92 1.54 -5.31
N TYR A 252 -12.80 2.21 -5.05
CA TYR A 252 -12.76 3.44 -4.25
C TYR A 252 -13.65 4.53 -4.85
N GLY A 253 -14.39 5.19 -4.01
CA GLY A 253 -15.21 6.35 -4.38
C GLY A 253 -15.79 7.02 -3.14
N ASN A 254 -16.49 8.12 -3.42
CA ASN A 254 -17.27 8.87 -2.45
C ASN A 254 -18.65 9.16 -3.01
N PHE A 255 -19.63 9.35 -2.14
CA PHE A 255 -20.91 9.92 -2.51
C PHE A 255 -20.73 11.40 -2.83
N GLU A 256 -21.02 11.77 -4.05
CA GLU A 256 -21.02 13.14 -4.54
C GLU A 256 -22.39 13.49 -5.13
N ARG A 257 -22.65 14.78 -5.37
CA ARG A 257 -23.81 15.22 -6.14
C ARG A 257 -23.34 15.80 -7.47
N ARG A 258 -23.86 15.25 -8.58
CA ARG A 258 -23.62 15.71 -9.93
C ARG A 258 -24.96 15.81 -10.67
N ASP A 259 -25.22 16.93 -11.31
CA ASP A 259 -26.46 17.18 -12.06
C ASP A 259 -27.74 16.87 -11.23
N GLY A 260 -27.70 17.21 -9.93
CA GLY A 260 -28.80 16.98 -8.99
C GLY A 260 -28.95 15.56 -8.47
N GLN A 261 -28.18 14.59 -8.97
CA GLN A 261 -28.21 13.18 -8.58
C GLN A 261 -27.05 12.83 -7.62
N GLU A 262 -27.30 11.88 -6.71
CA GLU A 262 -26.22 11.26 -5.94
C GLU A 262 -25.51 10.25 -6.83
N VAL A 263 -24.17 10.26 -6.80
CA VAL A 263 -23.30 9.42 -7.62
C VAL A 263 -22.19 8.83 -6.79
N TRP A 264 -21.58 7.74 -7.26
CA TRP A 264 -20.34 7.18 -6.71
C TRP A 264 -19.16 7.63 -7.57
N ALA A 265 -18.26 8.46 -7.03
CA ALA A 265 -17.20 9.07 -7.81
C ALA A 265 -15.81 8.81 -7.20
N THR A 266 -14.86 8.43 -8.07
CA THR A 266 -13.47 8.20 -7.69
C THR A 266 -12.68 9.51 -7.53
N PHE A 267 -11.41 9.42 -7.14
CA PHE A 267 -10.49 10.57 -6.97
C PHE A 267 -9.76 10.92 -8.28
N SER A 268 -8.75 11.80 -8.19
CA SER A 268 -8.07 12.38 -9.35
C SER A 268 -7.11 11.42 -10.07
N HIS A 269 -6.94 11.62 -11.38
CA HIS A 269 -6.04 10.91 -12.29
C HIS A 269 -4.59 11.41 -12.28
N GLU A 270 -4.27 12.44 -11.53
CA GLU A 270 -2.99 13.14 -11.64
C GLU A 270 -1.81 12.26 -11.19
N PRO A 271 -0.65 12.34 -11.89
CA PRO A 271 0.51 11.49 -11.59
C PRO A 271 1.23 11.83 -10.27
N ARG A 272 0.81 12.87 -9.56
CA ARG A 272 1.28 13.16 -8.20
C ARG A 272 0.82 12.13 -7.17
N PHE A 273 -0.21 11.33 -7.48
CA PHE A 273 -0.67 10.21 -6.66
C PHE A 273 0.11 8.93 -6.98
N ASN A 274 0.40 8.13 -5.95
CA ASN A 274 1.19 6.91 -6.08
C ASN A 274 0.70 5.98 -7.19
N ASN A 275 -0.58 5.61 -7.17
CA ASN A 275 -1.13 4.66 -8.12
C ASN A 275 -1.07 5.16 -9.58
N ASN A 276 -1.30 6.45 -9.83
CA ASN A 276 -1.21 6.99 -11.19
C ASN A 276 0.24 7.09 -11.65
N TYR A 277 1.16 7.47 -10.76
CA TYR A 277 2.59 7.52 -11.06
C TYR A 277 3.13 6.15 -11.46
N VAL A 278 2.81 5.11 -10.70
CA VAL A 278 3.24 3.74 -10.97
C VAL A 278 2.59 3.19 -12.25
N GLY A 279 1.29 3.46 -12.47
CA GLY A 279 0.59 3.09 -13.69
C GLY A 279 1.23 3.65 -14.96
N LEU A 280 1.62 4.94 -14.93
CA LEU A 280 2.33 5.59 -16.04
C LEU A 280 3.75 5.04 -16.29
N ARG A 281 4.28 4.25 -15.37
CA ARG A 281 5.54 3.50 -15.55
C ARG A 281 5.31 2.09 -16.11
N ASN A 282 4.11 1.78 -16.60
CA ASN A 282 3.71 0.45 -17.07
C ASN A 282 3.87 -0.64 -15.99
N ARG A 283 3.60 -0.32 -14.73
CA ARG A 283 3.56 -1.26 -13.61
C ARG A 283 2.14 -1.30 -13.04
N ILE A 284 1.83 -2.31 -12.27
CA ILE A 284 0.50 -2.53 -11.70
C ILE A 284 0.42 -1.92 -10.30
N PRO A 285 -0.19 -0.73 -10.14
CA PRO A 285 -0.42 -0.13 -8.84
C PRO A 285 -1.74 -0.61 -8.25
N ILE A 286 -1.75 -0.88 -6.95
CA ILE A 286 -2.95 -1.22 -6.19
C ILE A 286 -3.02 -0.29 -5.00
N LEU A 287 -4.00 0.61 -5.00
CA LEU A 287 -4.40 1.38 -3.83
C LEU A 287 -5.38 0.53 -3.02
N SER A 288 -5.16 0.42 -1.71
CA SER A 288 -6.06 -0.24 -0.76
C SER A 288 -6.45 0.77 0.31
N GLU A 289 -7.75 0.86 0.61
CA GLU A 289 -8.33 1.84 1.54
C GLU A 289 -9.24 1.11 2.54
N ALA A 290 -8.67 0.70 3.69
CA ALA A 290 -9.47 0.15 4.78
C ALA A 290 -10.42 1.21 5.34
N TYR A 291 -11.63 0.82 5.72
CA TYR A 291 -12.65 1.79 6.11
C TYR A 291 -12.42 2.34 7.53
N ALA A 292 -12.23 3.64 7.65
CA ALA A 292 -11.92 4.31 8.92
C ALA A 292 -12.94 4.06 10.03
N TYR A 293 -14.17 3.72 9.70
CA TYR A 293 -15.29 3.61 10.63
C TYR A 293 -15.60 2.15 11.03
N ILE A 294 -14.69 1.21 10.75
CA ILE A 294 -14.68 -0.10 11.41
C ILE A 294 -13.57 -0.13 12.48
N PRO A 295 -13.68 -1.01 13.51
CA PRO A 295 -12.68 -1.11 14.58
C PRO A 295 -11.25 -1.30 14.06
N PHE A 296 -10.28 -0.76 14.77
CA PHE A 296 -8.86 -0.85 14.37
C PHE A 296 -8.38 -2.29 14.16
N ARG A 297 -8.81 -3.23 15.02
CA ARG A 297 -8.57 -4.66 14.83
C ARG A 297 -9.08 -5.16 13.48
N ASP A 298 -10.29 -4.78 13.12
CA ASP A 298 -10.93 -5.23 11.89
C ASP A 298 -10.29 -4.59 10.65
N ARG A 299 -9.79 -3.33 10.77
CA ARG A 299 -9.00 -2.70 9.70
C ARG A 299 -7.71 -3.45 9.43
N ILE A 300 -6.97 -3.86 10.47
CA ILE A 300 -5.77 -4.69 10.31
C ILE A 300 -6.14 -6.02 9.64
N ALA A 301 -7.20 -6.68 10.12
CA ALA A 301 -7.64 -7.97 9.60
C ALA A 301 -8.05 -7.91 8.12
N VAL A 302 -8.85 -6.90 7.71
CA VAL A 302 -9.29 -6.75 6.31
C VAL A 302 -8.12 -6.36 5.40
N THR A 303 -7.20 -5.52 5.87
CA THR A 303 -5.99 -5.15 5.12
C THR A 303 -5.08 -6.35 4.91
N ALA A 304 -4.83 -7.15 5.96
CA ALA A 304 -4.05 -8.38 5.84
C ALA A 304 -4.74 -9.41 4.92
N ALA A 305 -6.06 -9.54 4.98
CA ALA A 305 -6.82 -10.40 4.09
C ALA A 305 -6.70 -9.95 2.62
N PHE A 306 -6.80 -8.63 2.37
CA PHE A 306 -6.64 -8.07 1.04
C PHE A 306 -5.24 -8.33 0.47
N VAL A 307 -4.19 -8.08 1.23
CA VAL A 307 -2.81 -8.38 0.81
C VAL A 307 -2.63 -9.87 0.51
N ARG A 308 -3.17 -10.77 1.35
CA ARG A 308 -3.13 -12.22 1.07
C ARG A 308 -3.84 -12.57 -0.23
N ALA A 309 -5.06 -12.07 -0.44
CA ALA A 309 -5.82 -12.32 -1.66
C ALA A 309 -5.07 -11.86 -2.92
N VAL A 310 -4.42 -10.70 -2.84
CA VAL A 310 -3.57 -10.16 -3.91
C VAL A 310 -2.36 -11.06 -4.17
N LEU A 311 -1.60 -11.41 -3.13
CA LEU A 311 -0.37 -12.20 -3.28
C LEU A 311 -0.65 -13.64 -3.74
N ASP A 312 -1.73 -14.25 -3.27
CA ASP A 312 -2.17 -15.56 -3.75
C ASP A 312 -2.47 -15.52 -5.24
N TYR A 313 -3.27 -14.53 -5.69
CA TYR A 313 -3.61 -14.37 -7.10
C TYR A 313 -2.39 -14.05 -7.97
N LEU A 314 -1.50 -13.18 -7.50
CA LEU A 314 -0.26 -12.86 -8.22
C LEU A 314 0.68 -14.08 -8.33
N THR A 315 0.71 -14.94 -7.32
CA THR A 315 1.47 -16.20 -7.38
C THR A 315 0.94 -17.13 -8.48
N GLU A 316 -0.37 -17.22 -8.62
CA GLU A 316 -1.03 -18.00 -9.69
C GLU A 316 -0.84 -17.38 -11.07
N GLN A 317 -0.78 -16.05 -11.16
CA GLN A 317 -0.76 -15.30 -12.43
C GLN A 317 0.59 -14.67 -12.77
N ALA A 318 1.68 -15.08 -12.13
CA ALA A 318 2.98 -14.40 -12.24
C ALA A 318 3.45 -14.26 -13.70
N ASP A 319 3.36 -15.31 -14.51
CA ASP A 319 3.76 -15.30 -15.92
C ASP A 319 2.87 -14.35 -16.74
N ARG A 320 1.57 -14.35 -16.48
CA ARG A 320 0.63 -13.46 -17.18
C ARG A 320 0.92 -11.99 -16.86
N VAL A 321 1.22 -11.68 -15.61
CA VAL A 321 1.60 -10.32 -15.18
C VAL A 321 2.88 -9.86 -15.87
N GLN A 322 3.90 -10.72 -15.94
CA GLN A 322 5.15 -10.41 -16.65
C GLN A 322 4.91 -10.14 -18.14
N GLN A 323 4.11 -10.98 -18.81
CA GLN A 323 3.77 -10.77 -20.21
C GLN A 323 3.04 -9.45 -20.45
N LEU A 324 2.07 -9.07 -19.59
CA LEU A 324 1.34 -7.82 -19.70
C LEU A 324 2.28 -6.61 -19.58
N ILE A 325 3.20 -6.63 -18.62
CA ILE A 325 4.17 -5.56 -18.41
C ILE A 325 5.11 -5.44 -19.63
N GLN A 326 5.63 -6.56 -20.14
CA GLN A 326 6.48 -6.56 -21.33
C GLN A 326 5.74 -6.00 -22.55
N GLN A 327 4.48 -6.39 -22.76
CA GLN A 327 3.64 -5.85 -23.83
C GLN A 327 3.41 -4.34 -23.67
N ALA A 328 3.12 -3.87 -22.48
CA ALA A 328 2.93 -2.45 -22.19
C ALA A 328 4.21 -1.63 -22.46
N GLU A 329 5.38 -2.16 -22.10
CA GLU A 329 6.68 -1.51 -22.38
C GLU A 329 6.95 -1.46 -23.90
N GLN A 330 6.73 -2.57 -24.62
CA GLN A 330 6.90 -2.60 -26.07
C GLN A 330 5.94 -1.63 -26.76
N HIS A 331 4.69 -1.56 -26.30
CA HIS A 331 3.70 -0.62 -26.80
C HIS A 331 4.15 0.83 -26.56
N ALA A 332 4.58 1.18 -25.36
CA ALA A 332 5.07 2.53 -25.06
C ALA A 332 6.29 2.92 -25.92
N ILE A 333 7.24 1.99 -26.15
CA ILE A 333 8.40 2.21 -27.04
C ILE A 333 7.94 2.44 -28.48
N ALA A 334 7.00 1.63 -28.97
CA ALA A 334 6.47 1.74 -30.34
C ALA A 334 5.76 3.08 -30.55
N LEU A 335 4.94 3.53 -29.58
CA LEU A 335 4.27 4.81 -29.60
C LEU A 335 5.30 5.98 -29.68
N GLY A 336 6.30 5.97 -28.79
CA GLY A 336 7.35 7.00 -28.78
C GLY A 336 8.15 7.07 -30.09
N ARG A 337 8.45 5.92 -30.69
CA ARG A 337 9.18 5.84 -31.98
C ARG A 337 8.35 6.29 -33.17
N SER A 338 7.04 6.05 -33.15
CA SER A 338 6.15 6.36 -34.27
C SER A 338 6.10 7.88 -34.57
N GLY A 339 6.16 8.71 -33.50
CA GLY A 339 6.01 10.15 -33.58
C GLY A 339 4.64 10.59 -34.20
N ARG A 340 3.70 9.67 -34.32
CA ARG A 340 2.38 9.92 -34.93
C ARG A 340 1.24 9.91 -33.91
N ASP A 341 1.52 9.46 -32.72
CA ASP A 341 0.55 9.31 -31.65
C ASP A 341 0.46 10.53 -30.74
N SER A 342 -0.55 10.56 -29.90
CA SER A 342 -0.81 11.65 -28.96
C SER A 342 -1.15 11.12 -27.58
N LEU A 343 -0.73 11.83 -26.53
CA LEU A 343 -1.13 11.58 -25.15
C LEU A 343 -2.15 12.60 -24.68
N GLY A 344 -3.02 12.19 -23.79
CA GLY A 344 -3.88 13.10 -23.06
C GLY A 344 -3.05 14.01 -22.16
N VAL A 345 -3.33 15.31 -22.15
CA VAL A 345 -2.70 16.29 -21.25
C VAL A 345 -3.71 16.97 -20.33
N ARG A 346 -4.99 16.93 -20.69
CA ARG A 346 -6.11 17.29 -19.82
C ARG A 346 -7.19 16.24 -19.89
N PHE A 347 -7.88 16.05 -18.78
CA PHE A 347 -8.86 14.98 -18.63
C PHE A 347 -10.07 15.47 -17.87
N ALA A 348 -11.23 14.90 -18.17
CA ALA A 348 -12.46 15.05 -17.42
C ALA A 348 -12.85 13.70 -16.80
N LEU A 349 -13.38 13.73 -15.60
CA LEU A 349 -14.04 12.58 -14.99
C LEU A 349 -15.34 12.31 -15.74
N VAL A 350 -15.51 11.09 -16.21
CA VAL A 350 -16.68 10.71 -17.01
C VAL A 350 -17.48 9.60 -16.33
N ARG A 351 -18.74 9.52 -16.66
CA ARG A 351 -19.61 8.44 -16.19
C ARG A 351 -19.14 7.11 -16.77
N SER A 352 -18.88 6.14 -15.89
CA SER A 352 -18.45 4.79 -16.26
C SER A 352 -19.61 3.79 -16.31
N SER A 353 -20.69 4.07 -15.56
CA SER A 353 -21.94 3.30 -15.57
C SER A 353 -23.13 4.18 -15.25
N GLU A 354 -24.26 3.91 -15.89
CA GLU A 354 -25.54 4.61 -15.62
C GLU A 354 -26.18 4.12 -14.31
N ARG A 355 -26.00 2.85 -13.99
CA ARG A 355 -26.58 2.22 -12.80
C ARG A 355 -25.60 1.18 -12.26
N THR A 356 -25.16 1.42 -11.04
CA THR A 356 -24.27 0.53 -10.29
C THR A 356 -24.79 0.38 -8.89
N THR A 357 -24.80 -0.84 -8.40
CA THR A 357 -25.18 -1.15 -7.01
C THR A 357 -24.05 -0.75 -6.07
N ILE A 358 -24.27 0.26 -5.24
CA ILE A 358 -23.33 0.73 -4.21
C ILE A 358 -23.90 0.44 -2.83
N LEU A 359 -23.06 -0.06 -1.93
CA LEU A 359 -23.44 -0.30 -0.54
C LEU A 359 -23.32 1.01 0.26
N LYS A 360 -24.46 1.49 0.78
CA LYS A 360 -24.54 2.64 1.66
C LYS A 360 -24.78 2.15 3.09
N GLY A 361 -24.06 2.75 4.05
CA GLY A 361 -24.21 2.43 5.46
C GLY A 361 -24.55 3.66 6.28
N ALA A 362 -24.84 3.45 7.57
CA ALA A 362 -24.92 4.49 8.57
C ALA A 362 -23.83 4.27 9.62
N VAL A 363 -23.48 5.34 10.33
CA VAL A 363 -22.53 5.25 11.44
C VAL A 363 -23.19 5.68 12.74
N ARG A 364 -22.76 5.09 13.85
CA ARG A 364 -23.04 5.60 15.19
C ARG A 364 -21.82 6.34 15.71
N THR A 365 -22.04 7.30 16.60
CA THR A 365 -20.97 8.03 17.28
C THR A 365 -20.62 7.32 18.57
N GLU A 366 -19.33 7.13 18.81
CA GLU A 366 -18.74 6.66 20.06
C GLU A 366 -17.72 7.72 20.53
N GLU A 367 -17.44 7.80 21.81
CA GLU A 367 -16.45 8.74 22.33
C GLU A 367 -15.09 8.07 22.48
N ASN A 368 -14.03 8.75 22.04
CA ASN A 368 -12.67 8.30 22.30
C ASN A 368 -12.30 8.57 23.77
N PRO A 369 -11.98 7.53 24.57
CA PRO A 369 -11.76 7.66 26.01
C PRO A 369 -10.53 8.50 26.38
N TYR A 370 -9.62 8.78 25.45
CA TYR A 370 -8.40 9.56 25.69
C TYR A 370 -8.52 11.02 25.25
N SER A 371 -9.30 11.31 24.21
CA SER A 371 -9.43 12.68 23.69
C SER A 371 -10.80 13.32 23.94
N GLY A 372 -11.80 12.53 24.34
CA GLY A 372 -13.20 12.98 24.43
C GLY A 372 -13.83 13.32 23.07
N ARG A 373 -13.13 13.07 21.96
CA ARG A 373 -13.64 13.38 20.61
C ARG A 373 -14.49 12.25 20.04
N PRO A 374 -15.44 12.57 19.15
CA PRO A 374 -16.26 11.57 18.51
C PRO A 374 -15.42 10.67 17.58
N MET A 375 -15.69 9.37 17.64
CA MET A 375 -15.32 8.37 16.67
C MET A 375 -16.58 7.83 16.00
N TYR A 376 -16.52 7.51 14.72
CA TYR A 376 -17.63 6.89 14.02
C TYR A 376 -17.45 5.37 13.94
N ARG A 377 -18.54 4.64 14.11
CA ARG A 377 -18.57 3.19 13.91
C ARG A 377 -19.68 2.81 12.95
N LEU A 378 -19.32 2.05 11.92
CA LEU A 378 -20.28 1.49 10.96
C LEU A 378 -21.31 0.63 11.70
N VAL A 379 -22.58 0.86 11.42
CA VAL A 379 -23.69 0.03 11.87
C VAL A 379 -23.93 -1.02 10.79
N GLU A 380 -23.47 -2.24 11.03
CA GLU A 380 -23.49 -3.33 10.04
C GLU A 380 -24.90 -3.60 9.49
N ASP A 381 -25.90 -3.61 10.36
CA ASP A 381 -27.29 -3.87 9.99
C ASP A 381 -27.96 -2.73 9.20
N SER A 382 -27.28 -1.57 9.09
CA SER A 382 -27.73 -0.43 8.30
C SER A 382 -27.35 -0.53 6.83
N VAL A 383 -26.46 -1.45 6.48
CA VAL A 383 -25.90 -1.56 5.14
C VAL A 383 -26.97 -2.00 4.15
N ARG A 384 -27.17 -1.17 3.12
CA ARG A 384 -28.16 -1.41 2.07
C ARG A 384 -27.60 -1.11 0.68
N ALA A 385 -28.09 -1.85 -0.30
CA ALA A 385 -27.79 -1.62 -1.70
C ALA A 385 -28.59 -0.43 -2.24
N VAL A 386 -27.93 0.46 -2.98
CA VAL A 386 -28.54 1.61 -3.63
C VAL A 386 -28.01 1.68 -5.06
N GLU A 387 -28.91 1.85 -6.03
CA GLU A 387 -28.56 2.04 -7.44
C GLU A 387 -28.26 3.50 -7.72
N MET A 388 -27.09 3.78 -8.34
CA MET A 388 -26.69 5.14 -8.72
C MET A 388 -25.72 5.16 -9.89
N PRO A 389 -25.54 6.31 -10.58
CA PRO A 389 -24.49 6.46 -11.57
C PRO A 389 -23.10 6.37 -10.95
N GLU A 390 -22.16 5.79 -11.70
CA GLU A 390 -20.77 5.62 -11.28
C GLU A 390 -19.83 6.44 -12.17
N TYR A 391 -18.83 7.08 -11.54
CA TYR A 391 -17.78 7.87 -12.19
C TYR A 391 -16.42 7.33 -11.76
N GLN A 392 -15.88 6.37 -12.53
CA GLN A 392 -14.62 5.65 -12.25
C GLN A 392 -13.60 5.79 -13.38
N ALA A 393 -13.88 6.60 -14.38
CA ALA A 393 -13.05 6.74 -15.56
C ALA A 393 -12.78 8.20 -15.90
N PHE A 394 -11.64 8.42 -16.54
CA PHE A 394 -11.28 9.72 -17.09
C PHE A 394 -11.15 9.63 -18.60
N GLN A 395 -11.51 10.71 -19.29
CA GLN A 395 -11.36 10.85 -20.74
C GLN A 395 -10.52 12.07 -21.07
N ALA A 396 -9.59 11.93 -22.00
CA ALA A 396 -8.79 13.06 -22.46
C ALA A 396 -9.66 14.10 -23.16
N THR A 397 -9.61 15.35 -22.70
CA THR A 397 -10.28 16.52 -23.31
C THR A 397 -9.32 17.30 -24.19
N ILE A 398 -8.01 17.24 -23.91
CA ILE A 398 -6.96 17.79 -24.77
C ILE A 398 -5.90 16.70 -24.93
N ARG A 399 -5.45 16.53 -26.18
CA ARG A 399 -4.37 15.60 -26.53
C ARG A 399 -3.27 16.38 -27.22
N GLU A 400 -2.02 16.03 -26.88
CA GLU A 400 -0.82 16.58 -27.49
C GLU A 400 -0.05 15.48 -28.22
N ARG A 401 0.51 15.82 -29.38
CA ARG A 401 1.33 14.89 -30.15
C ARG A 401 2.62 14.57 -29.40
N LEU A 402 2.98 13.30 -29.34
CA LEU A 402 4.26 12.88 -28.77
C LEU A 402 5.42 13.48 -29.59
N PRO A 403 6.27 14.32 -28.99
CA PRO A 403 7.45 14.84 -29.70
C PRO A 403 8.51 13.75 -29.81
N ARG A 404 9.36 13.86 -30.83
CA ARG A 404 10.53 12.97 -30.97
C ARG A 404 11.63 13.30 -29.98
N ALA A 405 11.70 14.55 -29.51
CA ALA A 405 12.68 15.05 -28.55
C ALA A 405 12.11 16.28 -27.84
N TYR A 406 12.63 16.55 -26.67
CA TYR A 406 12.38 17.76 -25.90
C TYR A 406 13.63 18.62 -25.91
N TYR A 407 13.49 19.90 -26.19
CA TYR A 407 14.55 20.88 -25.99
C TYR A 407 14.33 21.55 -24.62
N LEU A 408 15.35 21.50 -23.77
CA LEU A 408 15.35 22.21 -22.49
C LEU A 408 16.27 23.42 -22.59
N PRO A 409 15.75 24.65 -22.50
CA PRO A 409 16.59 25.84 -22.41
C PRO A 409 17.56 25.74 -21.22
N PRO A 410 18.78 26.27 -21.32
CA PRO A 410 19.81 26.17 -20.26
C PRO A 410 19.31 26.63 -18.88
N GLU A 411 18.44 27.64 -18.84
CA GLU A 411 17.90 28.23 -17.61
C GLU A 411 17.00 27.25 -16.84
N VAL A 412 16.31 26.36 -17.55
CA VAL A 412 15.43 25.32 -16.95
C VAL A 412 16.18 24.00 -16.79
N ALA A 413 17.19 23.74 -17.58
CA ALA A 413 17.90 22.47 -17.60
C ALA A 413 18.50 22.13 -16.24
N SER A 414 19.09 23.08 -15.54
CA SER A 414 19.69 22.90 -14.21
C SER A 414 18.69 22.40 -13.14
N VAL A 415 17.41 22.72 -13.28
CA VAL A 415 16.34 22.29 -12.36
C VAL A 415 15.70 21.00 -12.84
N VAL A 416 15.47 20.86 -14.15
CA VAL A 416 14.66 19.77 -14.71
C VAL A 416 15.47 18.49 -14.92
N LEU A 417 16.74 18.59 -15.36
CA LEU A 417 17.55 17.40 -15.63
C LEU A 417 17.75 16.49 -14.41
N PRO A 418 18.12 17.00 -13.21
CA PRO A 418 18.26 16.15 -12.03
C PRO A 418 16.94 15.44 -11.66
N LEU A 419 15.80 16.10 -11.91
CA LEU A 419 14.49 15.53 -11.64
C LEU A 419 14.17 14.40 -12.63
N LEU A 420 14.43 14.61 -13.94
CA LEU A 420 14.23 13.59 -14.96
C LEU A 420 15.14 12.38 -14.71
N GLU A 421 16.40 12.59 -14.35
CA GLU A 421 17.32 11.52 -13.96
C GLU A 421 16.82 10.75 -12.73
N ALA A 422 16.32 11.46 -11.70
CA ALA A 422 15.73 10.83 -10.54
C ALA A 422 14.52 9.94 -10.91
N HIS A 423 13.72 10.35 -11.90
CA HIS A 423 12.63 9.53 -12.45
C HIS A 423 13.11 8.39 -13.38
N GLY A 424 14.39 8.34 -13.70
CA GLY A 424 15.01 7.29 -14.53
C GLY A 424 15.07 7.59 -16.01
N ALA A 425 14.86 8.85 -16.43
CA ALA A 425 15.12 9.24 -17.81
C ALA A 425 16.62 9.10 -18.13
N ARG A 426 16.93 8.63 -19.33
CA ARG A 426 18.30 8.66 -19.89
C ARG A 426 18.39 9.92 -20.75
N LEU A 427 19.30 10.78 -20.40
CA LEU A 427 19.54 12.08 -21.04
C LEU A 427 20.65 11.95 -22.06
#